data_d2f5595364daaeed7005837597587bf4
#
_entry.id   d2f5595364daaeed7005837597587bf4
#
_cell.length_a   1.000
_cell.length_b   1.000
_cell.length_c   1.000
_cell.angle_alpha   90.00
_cell.angle_beta   90.00
_cell.angle_gamma   90.00
#
_symmetry.space_group_name_H-M   'P 1'
#
loop_
_entity.id
_entity.type
_entity.pdbx_description
1 polymer ?
#
loop_
_entity_poly.entity_id
_entity_poly.type
_entity_poly.pdbx_seq_one_letter_code
_entity_poly.pdbx_strand_id
1 'polypeptide(L)'
;MNGIIVTAEREYVVDFVKDWKLELTKTVSDKQVCVLVPSSLFHFAKGLPADWLVVKVPDGEVQKSPATYISVLEKLVEERFTRDCFIVGIGGGATTDLAGFVAATFLRGVDWIAIPTSLAAMVDAAVGGKTGINLEGGKNLAGAFHSPRKVIICREFLSTLPERDLKAGLAEVAKCGFIADPKILELINTDWKLHLDELITRSISVKARVVGKDFKESFDREILNYGHTLGHAIERHSNYELRHGECVAIGLIYAAALSERFSGLSAKEVTLHRSVLDSLGLSTSYRAGAWDSLYELMLRDKKNRSTLRFVTLTSIGKPTRLENPSVEAVKEIYEREIGR
;
A
#
# COMPACT_ATOMS: atom_id res chain seq x y z
N MET A 1 -0.85 11.33 -20.43
CA MET A 1 -1.60 10.05 -20.30
C MET A 1 -2.98 10.41 -19.77
N ASN A 2 -4.04 9.74 -20.22
CA ASN A 2 -5.37 9.94 -19.65
C ASN A 2 -5.37 9.34 -18.23
N GLY A 3 -6.05 9.99 -17.28
CA GLY A 3 -6.15 9.49 -15.91
C GLY A 3 -6.86 8.14 -15.83
N ILE A 4 -6.59 7.38 -14.76
CA ILE A 4 -7.26 6.10 -14.48
C ILE A 4 -8.47 6.39 -13.60
N ILE A 5 -9.65 5.96 -14.04
CA ILE A 5 -10.90 6.06 -13.29
C ILE A 5 -10.97 4.89 -12.29
N VAL A 6 -11.25 5.19 -11.04
CA VAL A 6 -11.49 4.22 -9.98
C VAL A 6 -12.94 4.35 -9.52
N THR A 7 -13.72 3.31 -9.73
CA THR A 7 -15.10 3.21 -9.27
C THR A 7 -15.11 2.54 -7.89
N ALA A 8 -15.35 3.31 -6.84
CA ALA A 8 -15.29 2.85 -5.45
C ALA A 8 -16.58 3.28 -4.71
N GLU A 9 -16.47 3.79 -3.47
CA GLU A 9 -17.59 4.47 -2.79
C GLU A 9 -18.14 5.62 -3.63
N ARG A 10 -17.22 6.36 -4.26
CA ARG A 10 -17.49 7.32 -5.33
C ARG A 10 -16.47 7.12 -6.45
N GLU A 11 -16.78 7.58 -7.63
CA GLU A 11 -15.84 7.62 -8.74
C GLU A 11 -14.82 8.75 -8.53
N TYR A 12 -13.55 8.44 -8.75
CA TYR A 12 -12.47 9.42 -8.72
C TYR A 12 -11.39 9.08 -9.75
N VAL A 13 -10.52 10.05 -10.04
CA VAL A 13 -9.46 9.91 -11.02
C VAL A 13 -8.10 9.83 -10.35
N VAL A 14 -7.27 8.88 -10.79
CA VAL A 14 -5.84 8.86 -10.54
C VAL A 14 -5.16 9.53 -11.74
N ASP A 15 -4.64 10.72 -11.55
CA ASP A 15 -4.11 11.58 -12.59
C ASP A 15 -2.57 11.57 -12.62
N PHE A 16 -1.99 11.47 -13.80
CA PHE A 16 -0.55 11.49 -14.01
C PHE A 16 -0.14 12.86 -14.52
N VAL A 17 0.57 13.61 -13.70
CA VAL A 17 0.89 15.01 -13.99
C VAL A 17 2.40 15.29 -13.93
N LYS A 18 2.83 16.35 -14.65
CA LYS A 18 4.19 16.88 -14.55
C LYS A 18 4.31 17.93 -13.45
N ASP A 19 3.28 18.75 -13.28
CA ASP A 19 3.21 19.82 -12.27
C ASP A 19 2.04 19.53 -11.31
N TRP A 20 2.37 18.88 -10.18
CA TRP A 20 1.39 18.53 -9.19
C TRP A 20 0.81 19.73 -8.44
N LYS A 21 1.59 20.85 -8.31
CA LYS A 21 1.10 22.05 -7.62
C LYS A 21 0.04 22.76 -8.45
N LEU A 22 0.28 22.89 -9.74
CA LEU A 22 -0.69 23.46 -10.66
C LEU A 22 -1.97 22.63 -10.68
N GLU A 23 -1.84 21.30 -10.72
CA GLU A 23 -3.01 20.42 -10.74
C GLU A 23 -3.76 20.44 -9.40
N LEU A 24 -3.05 20.47 -8.28
CA LEU A 24 -3.66 20.60 -6.96
C LEU A 24 -4.45 21.92 -6.86
N THR A 25 -3.83 23.05 -7.19
CA THR A 25 -4.47 24.38 -7.14
C THR A 25 -5.74 24.44 -8.00
N LYS A 26 -5.70 23.88 -9.20
CA LYS A 26 -6.88 23.77 -10.08
C LYS A 26 -7.98 22.91 -9.45
N THR A 27 -7.61 21.82 -8.79
CA THR A 27 -8.58 20.86 -8.22
C THR A 27 -9.30 21.43 -7.01
N VAL A 28 -8.59 22.17 -6.15
CA VAL A 28 -9.17 22.71 -4.91
C VAL A 28 -9.86 24.07 -5.11
N SER A 29 -9.53 24.78 -6.21
CA SER A 29 -10.10 26.11 -6.52
C SER A 29 -9.99 27.07 -5.32
N ASP A 30 -11.09 27.73 -4.91
CA ASP A 30 -11.13 28.73 -3.84
C ASP A 30 -11.50 28.14 -2.46
N LYS A 31 -11.26 26.82 -2.28
CA LYS A 31 -11.61 26.13 -1.02
C LYS A 31 -10.51 26.28 0.02
N GLN A 32 -10.89 26.15 1.30
CA GLN A 32 -9.93 25.98 2.38
C GLN A 32 -9.15 24.67 2.19
N VAL A 33 -7.83 24.71 2.35
CA VAL A 33 -6.95 23.56 2.16
C VAL A 33 -6.05 23.36 3.37
N CYS A 34 -6.08 22.14 3.92
CA CYS A 34 -5.10 21.69 4.90
C CYS A 34 -4.20 20.64 4.27
N VAL A 35 -2.90 20.91 4.24
CA VAL A 35 -1.88 20.02 3.69
C VAL A 35 -1.15 19.33 4.83
N LEU A 36 -1.18 17.99 4.85
CA LEU A 36 -0.36 17.17 5.73
C LEU A 36 0.91 16.74 4.99
N VAL A 37 2.06 17.04 5.54
CA VAL A 37 3.35 16.72 4.93
C VAL A 37 4.36 16.29 6.00
N PRO A 38 5.10 15.16 5.81
CA PRO A 38 6.16 14.73 6.72
C PRO A 38 7.28 15.77 6.86
N SER A 39 7.94 15.77 8.01
CA SER A 39 9.03 16.71 8.31
C SER A 39 10.14 16.68 7.26
N SER A 40 10.57 15.50 6.82
CA SER A 40 11.61 15.32 5.79
C SER A 40 11.19 15.83 4.41
N LEU A 41 9.89 15.87 4.12
CA LEU A 41 9.32 16.29 2.84
C LEU A 41 8.78 17.73 2.87
N PHE A 42 8.98 18.47 3.97
CA PHE A 42 8.39 19.80 4.15
C PHE A 42 8.81 20.80 3.08
N HIS A 43 9.95 20.58 2.43
CA HIS A 43 10.41 21.40 1.30
C HIS A 43 9.44 21.39 0.11
N PHE A 44 8.61 20.34 -0.05
CA PHE A 44 7.57 20.31 -1.09
C PHE A 44 6.43 21.30 -0.83
N ALA A 45 6.23 21.71 0.42
CA ALA A 45 5.24 22.74 0.74
C ALA A 45 5.66 24.15 0.28
N LYS A 46 6.95 24.35 -0.05
CA LYS A 46 7.42 25.65 -0.57
C LYS A 46 6.71 26.02 -1.86
N GLY A 47 6.15 27.24 -1.89
CA GLY A 47 5.44 27.77 -3.07
C GLY A 47 3.97 27.29 -3.19
N LEU A 48 3.41 26.65 -2.18
CA LEU A 48 1.96 26.54 -2.01
C LEU A 48 1.36 27.91 -1.62
N PRO A 49 0.07 28.16 -1.89
CA PRO A 49 -0.62 29.39 -1.49
C PRO A 49 -0.45 29.68 0.01
N ALA A 50 -0.23 30.95 0.35
CA ALA A 50 0.08 31.36 1.71
C ALA A 50 -1.13 31.25 2.70
N ASP A 51 -2.32 31.19 2.17
CA ASP A 51 -3.58 31.02 2.89
C ASP A 51 -3.92 29.55 3.18
N TRP A 52 -3.12 28.61 2.69
CA TRP A 52 -3.30 27.19 3.00
C TRP A 52 -2.66 26.84 4.34
N LEU A 53 -3.38 26.07 5.16
CA LEU A 53 -2.83 25.50 6.38
C LEU A 53 -1.88 24.35 6.04
N VAL A 54 -0.59 24.49 6.30
CA VAL A 54 0.38 23.41 6.12
C VAL A 54 0.77 22.84 7.47
N VAL A 55 0.41 21.60 7.72
CA VAL A 55 0.69 20.87 8.96
C VAL A 55 1.84 19.90 8.74
N LYS A 56 2.96 20.15 9.44
CA LYS A 56 4.08 19.23 9.51
C LYS A 56 3.73 18.05 10.42
N VAL A 57 3.85 16.82 9.91
CA VAL A 57 3.65 15.60 10.67
C VAL A 57 4.97 14.84 10.85
N PRO A 58 5.08 13.92 11.83
CA PRO A 58 6.26 13.07 11.97
C PRO A 58 6.54 12.23 10.72
N ASP A 59 7.79 11.83 10.51
CA ASP A 59 8.20 10.98 9.41
C ASP A 59 7.81 9.51 9.64
N GLY A 60 7.53 8.79 8.56
CA GLY A 60 7.28 7.35 8.58
C GLY A 60 5.98 6.95 9.30
N GLU A 61 5.92 5.73 9.79
CA GLU A 61 4.69 5.14 10.37
C GLU A 61 4.28 5.77 11.71
N VAL A 62 5.21 6.43 12.41
CA VAL A 62 4.97 7.10 13.71
C VAL A 62 3.89 8.20 13.59
N GLN A 63 3.75 8.82 12.41
CA GLN A 63 2.71 9.82 12.17
C GLN A 63 1.29 9.25 12.31
N LYS A 64 1.10 7.94 12.11
CA LYS A 64 -0.22 7.28 12.24
C LYS A 64 -0.60 7.00 13.69
N SER A 65 -0.37 7.95 14.58
CA SER A 65 -0.72 7.87 16.01
C SER A 65 -1.99 8.65 16.34
N PRO A 66 -2.74 8.24 17.39
CA PRO A 66 -3.87 9.02 17.90
C PRO A 66 -3.46 10.47 18.25
N ALA A 67 -2.28 10.68 18.81
CA ALA A 67 -1.81 12.01 19.17
C ALA A 67 -1.65 12.92 17.95
N THR A 68 -1.01 12.44 16.89
CA THR A 68 -0.88 13.21 15.63
C THR A 68 -2.24 13.49 15.01
N TYR A 69 -3.10 12.47 14.95
CA TYR A 69 -4.44 12.60 14.41
C TYR A 69 -5.27 13.66 15.14
N ILE A 70 -5.31 13.63 16.47
CA ILE A 70 -6.04 14.63 17.29
C ILE A 70 -5.45 16.02 17.09
N SER A 71 -4.12 16.16 17.12
CA SER A 71 -3.46 17.47 16.90
C SER A 71 -3.83 18.08 15.54
N VAL A 72 -3.99 17.28 14.49
CA VAL A 72 -4.46 17.79 13.18
C VAL A 72 -5.91 18.26 13.26
N LEU A 73 -6.80 17.50 13.90
CA LEU A 73 -8.20 17.89 14.06
C LEU A 73 -8.34 19.21 14.86
N GLU A 74 -7.58 19.37 15.93
CA GLU A 74 -7.58 20.60 16.75
C GLU A 74 -7.16 21.81 15.91
N LYS A 75 -6.10 21.68 15.10
CA LYS A 75 -5.69 22.78 14.19
C LYS A 75 -6.77 23.15 13.17
N LEU A 76 -7.48 22.16 12.61
CA LEU A 76 -8.59 22.44 11.70
C LEU A 76 -9.72 23.24 12.38
N VAL A 77 -9.97 22.97 13.67
CA VAL A 77 -10.97 23.70 14.46
C VAL A 77 -10.46 25.11 14.78
N GLU A 78 -9.22 25.27 15.21
CA GLU A 78 -8.57 26.57 15.50
C GLU A 78 -8.63 27.50 14.28
N GLU A 79 -8.32 26.97 13.09
CA GLU A 79 -8.32 27.69 11.82
C GLU A 79 -9.72 27.78 11.17
N ARG A 80 -10.77 27.36 11.89
CA ARG A 80 -12.18 27.45 11.48
C ARG A 80 -12.48 26.82 10.14
N PHE A 81 -11.92 25.65 9.87
CA PHE A 81 -12.21 24.89 8.66
C PHE A 81 -13.69 24.48 8.61
N THR A 82 -14.28 24.59 7.42
CA THR A 82 -15.69 24.26 7.16
C THR A 82 -15.82 22.94 6.39
N ARG A 83 -17.04 22.46 6.19
CA ARG A 83 -17.30 21.22 5.43
C ARG A 83 -16.86 21.27 3.98
N ASP A 84 -16.67 22.46 3.44
CA ASP A 84 -16.29 22.70 2.05
C ASP A 84 -14.78 22.90 1.93
N CYS A 85 -14.00 22.10 2.66
CA CYS A 85 -12.56 22.13 2.64
C CYS A 85 -11.96 20.86 2.01
N PHE A 86 -10.66 20.93 1.73
CA PHE A 86 -9.87 19.78 1.33
C PHE A 86 -8.79 19.46 2.35
N ILE A 87 -8.64 18.18 2.67
CA ILE A 87 -7.45 17.65 3.32
C ILE A 87 -6.54 17.05 2.24
N VAL A 88 -5.29 17.46 2.22
CA VAL A 88 -4.31 17.00 1.22
C VAL A 88 -3.18 16.26 1.92
N GLY A 89 -2.94 15.01 1.53
CA GLY A 89 -1.80 14.24 2.03
C GLY A 89 -0.67 14.19 1.01
N ILE A 90 0.46 14.85 1.28
CA ILE A 90 1.68 14.81 0.45
C ILE A 90 2.70 13.94 1.16
N GLY A 91 2.90 12.70 0.73
CA GLY A 91 3.82 11.78 1.39
C GLY A 91 3.68 10.33 0.98
N GLY A 92 4.31 9.44 1.72
CA GLY A 92 4.16 7.99 1.57
C GLY A 92 2.79 7.49 2.07
N GLY A 93 2.61 6.16 2.09
CA GLY A 93 1.36 5.52 2.50
C GLY A 93 0.87 5.95 3.88
N ALA A 94 1.77 6.12 4.84
CA ALA A 94 1.40 6.58 6.18
C ALA A 94 0.74 7.97 6.18
N THR A 95 1.22 8.87 5.32
CA THR A 95 0.66 10.22 5.19
C THR A 95 -0.69 10.20 4.49
N THR A 96 -0.83 9.41 3.42
CA THR A 96 -2.11 9.28 2.71
C THR A 96 -3.18 8.64 3.58
N ASP A 97 -2.82 7.61 4.38
CA ASP A 97 -3.73 6.98 5.33
C ASP A 97 -4.20 7.96 6.42
N LEU A 98 -3.27 8.72 7.01
CA LEU A 98 -3.59 9.72 8.02
C LEU A 98 -4.49 10.82 7.45
N ALA A 99 -4.12 11.39 6.30
CA ALA A 99 -4.90 12.46 5.65
C ALA A 99 -6.32 12.02 5.30
N GLY A 100 -6.46 10.82 4.74
CA GLY A 100 -7.76 10.26 4.42
C GLY A 100 -8.61 9.98 5.67
N PHE A 101 -7.99 9.54 6.79
CA PHE A 101 -8.73 9.30 8.02
C PHE A 101 -9.14 10.60 8.74
N VAL A 102 -8.29 11.62 8.73
CA VAL A 102 -8.66 12.97 9.16
C VAL A 102 -9.85 13.47 8.35
N ALA A 103 -9.79 13.34 7.03
CA ALA A 103 -10.88 13.76 6.15
C ALA A 103 -12.18 12.97 6.39
N ALA A 104 -12.07 11.66 6.61
CA ALA A 104 -13.24 10.80 6.86
C ALA A 104 -14.01 11.17 8.14
N THR A 105 -13.32 11.73 9.12
CA THR A 105 -13.89 11.98 10.46
C THR A 105 -14.16 13.43 10.76
N PHE A 106 -13.36 14.37 10.22
CA PHE A 106 -13.58 15.79 10.39
C PHE A 106 -14.95 16.19 9.84
N LEU A 107 -15.78 16.85 10.67
CA LEU A 107 -17.17 17.25 10.35
C LEU A 107 -18.04 16.14 9.75
N ARG A 108 -17.75 14.88 10.05
CA ARG A 108 -18.39 13.64 9.53
C ARG A 108 -18.10 13.36 8.04
N GLY A 109 -16.99 13.82 7.53
CA GLY A 109 -16.51 13.60 6.18
C GLY A 109 -16.36 14.88 5.38
N VAL A 110 -15.15 15.13 4.92
CA VAL A 110 -14.79 16.22 3.98
C VAL A 110 -14.00 15.62 2.81
N ASP A 111 -13.85 16.38 1.73
CA ASP A 111 -13.07 15.93 0.57
C ASP A 111 -11.58 15.88 0.87
N TRP A 112 -10.89 14.94 0.21
CA TRP A 112 -9.44 14.85 0.34
C TRP A 112 -8.75 14.45 -0.96
N ILE A 113 -7.45 14.77 -1.06
CA ILE A 113 -6.61 14.49 -2.20
C ILE A 113 -5.35 13.77 -1.71
N ALA A 114 -4.97 12.68 -2.38
CA ALA A 114 -3.71 12.01 -2.14
C ALA A 114 -2.66 12.44 -3.17
N ILE A 115 -1.48 12.82 -2.69
CA ILE A 115 -0.29 13.09 -3.50
C ILE A 115 0.81 12.16 -3.00
N PRO A 116 0.82 10.90 -3.48
CA PRO A 116 1.78 9.90 -3.02
C PRO A 116 3.19 10.20 -3.53
N THR A 117 4.17 10.17 -2.63
CA THR A 117 5.58 10.47 -2.94
C THR A 117 6.48 9.25 -2.95
N SER A 118 5.96 8.06 -2.60
CA SER A 118 6.68 6.79 -2.70
C SER A 118 6.01 5.85 -3.68
N LEU A 119 6.77 4.94 -4.29
CA LEU A 119 6.22 3.98 -5.26
C LEU A 119 5.11 3.11 -4.64
N ALA A 120 5.35 2.57 -3.44
CA ALA A 120 4.33 1.78 -2.73
C ALA A 120 3.03 2.57 -2.49
N ALA A 121 3.14 3.87 -2.17
CA ALA A 121 1.95 4.71 -2.03
C ALA A 121 1.25 4.96 -3.37
N MET A 122 2.00 5.16 -4.46
CA MET A 122 1.45 5.39 -5.80
C MET A 122 0.64 4.19 -6.31
N VAL A 123 1.20 2.97 -6.15
CA VAL A 123 0.60 1.76 -6.71
C VAL A 123 -0.35 1.04 -5.75
N ASP A 124 -0.30 1.38 -4.46
CA ASP A 124 -1.10 0.70 -3.44
C ASP A 124 -1.82 1.66 -2.50
N ALA A 125 -1.18 2.27 -1.51
CA ALA A 125 -1.85 2.93 -0.38
C ALA A 125 -2.81 4.06 -0.80
N ALA A 126 -2.45 4.91 -1.76
CA ALA A 126 -3.29 6.03 -2.19
C ALA A 126 -4.52 5.61 -3.02
N VAL A 127 -4.62 4.35 -3.45
CA VAL A 127 -5.71 3.85 -4.29
C VAL A 127 -6.58 2.88 -3.51
N GLY A 128 -7.89 3.14 -3.45
CA GLY A 128 -8.86 2.21 -2.85
C GLY A 128 -9.45 2.63 -1.51
N GLY A 129 -9.18 3.87 -1.06
CA GLY A 129 -9.91 4.53 0.02
C GLY A 129 -9.77 3.90 1.41
N LYS A 130 -8.85 2.96 1.63
CA LYS A 130 -8.50 2.51 2.98
C LYS A 130 -7.70 3.62 3.66
N THR A 131 -8.18 4.10 4.79
CA THR A 131 -7.54 5.16 5.58
C THR A 131 -7.52 4.76 7.04
N GLY A 132 -6.55 5.22 7.83
CA GLY A 132 -6.53 4.85 9.23
C GLY A 132 -5.25 5.20 9.97
N ILE A 133 -5.30 4.97 11.27
CA ILE A 133 -4.21 5.16 12.22
C ILE A 133 -3.95 3.88 13.02
N ASN A 134 -2.82 3.84 13.67
CA ASN A 134 -2.39 2.75 14.52
C ASN A 134 -2.85 2.98 15.96
N LEU A 135 -3.13 1.89 16.66
CA LEU A 135 -3.36 1.88 18.09
C LEU A 135 -2.31 1.00 18.77
N GLU A 136 -2.22 1.00 20.10
CA GLU A 136 -1.28 0.15 20.85
C GLU A 136 -1.39 -1.34 20.48
N GLY A 137 -2.59 -1.81 20.14
CA GLY A 137 -2.84 -3.19 19.74
C GLY A 137 -2.34 -3.58 18.35
N GLY A 138 -2.01 -2.61 17.46
CA GLY A 138 -1.55 -2.90 16.11
C GLY A 138 -1.82 -1.80 15.10
N LYS A 139 -1.35 -2.04 13.86
CA LYS A 139 -1.52 -1.12 12.74
C LYS A 139 -2.97 -1.10 12.22
N ASN A 140 -3.40 0.07 11.75
CA ASN A 140 -4.65 0.28 11.02
C ASN A 140 -5.93 -0.18 11.76
N LEU A 141 -5.91 -0.22 13.11
CA LEU A 141 -7.04 -0.69 13.91
C LEU A 141 -8.16 0.36 14.04
N ALA A 142 -7.86 1.63 13.83
CA ALA A 142 -8.85 2.71 13.73
C ALA A 142 -8.77 3.29 12.31
N GLY A 143 -9.86 3.19 11.56
CA GLY A 143 -9.86 3.62 10.17
C GLY A 143 -11.26 3.69 9.56
N ALA A 144 -11.29 4.16 8.33
CA ALA A 144 -12.50 4.28 7.54
C ALA A 144 -12.22 3.92 6.07
N PHE A 145 -13.26 3.51 5.37
CA PHE A 145 -13.25 3.51 3.91
C PHE A 145 -13.74 4.88 3.44
N HIS A 146 -12.84 5.69 2.91
CA HIS A 146 -13.14 7.03 2.44
C HIS A 146 -12.36 7.32 1.15
N SER A 147 -13.05 7.31 0.04
CA SER A 147 -12.44 7.52 -1.28
C SER A 147 -11.92 8.95 -1.43
N PRO A 148 -10.71 9.15 -1.97
CA PRO A 148 -10.22 10.49 -2.29
C PRO A 148 -11.09 11.14 -3.37
N ARG A 149 -11.06 12.45 -3.45
CA ARG A 149 -11.61 13.21 -4.57
C ARG A 149 -10.75 13.02 -5.81
N LYS A 150 -9.43 12.92 -5.60
CA LYS A 150 -8.43 12.75 -6.64
C LYS A 150 -7.15 12.15 -6.05
N VAL A 151 -6.44 11.38 -6.85
CA VAL A 151 -5.05 11.00 -6.59
C VAL A 151 -4.17 11.65 -7.65
N ILE A 152 -3.14 12.38 -7.23
CA ILE A 152 -2.23 13.09 -8.15
C ILE A 152 -0.88 12.38 -8.13
N ILE A 153 -0.54 11.71 -9.21
CA ILE A 153 0.74 11.02 -9.40
C ILE A 153 1.71 11.94 -10.13
N CYS A 154 2.81 12.27 -9.48
CA CYS A 154 3.92 12.98 -10.12
C CYS A 154 5.20 12.15 -9.98
N ARG A 155 5.77 11.73 -11.10
CA ARG A 155 6.95 10.87 -11.12
C ARG A 155 8.19 11.53 -10.50
N GLU A 156 8.25 12.86 -10.52
CA GLU A 156 9.39 13.61 -9.96
C GLU A 156 9.70 13.19 -8.51
N PHE A 157 8.68 12.86 -7.71
CA PHE A 157 8.87 12.41 -6.33
C PHE A 157 9.76 11.17 -6.20
N LEU A 158 9.75 10.29 -7.20
CA LEU A 158 10.57 9.06 -7.18
C LEU A 158 12.06 9.35 -7.39
N SER A 159 12.43 10.51 -7.95
CA SER A 159 13.83 10.90 -8.14
C SER A 159 14.57 11.17 -6.82
N THR A 160 13.82 11.53 -5.78
CA THR A 160 14.34 11.83 -4.44
C THR A 160 14.11 10.67 -3.44
N LEU A 161 13.41 9.63 -3.88
CA LEU A 161 13.11 8.48 -3.03
C LEU A 161 14.37 7.61 -2.87
N PRO A 162 14.76 7.22 -1.64
CA PRO A 162 15.85 6.28 -1.43
C PRO A 162 15.66 4.98 -2.22
N GLU A 163 16.74 4.45 -2.78
CA GLU A 163 16.67 3.26 -3.64
C GLU A 163 16.04 2.05 -2.91
N ARG A 164 16.30 1.89 -1.61
CA ARG A 164 15.68 0.85 -0.78
C ARG A 164 14.15 0.98 -0.76
N ASP A 165 13.64 2.21 -0.61
CA ASP A 165 12.20 2.45 -0.57
C ASP A 165 11.55 2.31 -1.98
N LEU A 166 12.29 2.66 -3.03
CA LEU A 166 11.85 2.42 -4.41
C LEU A 166 11.75 0.92 -4.70
N LYS A 167 12.79 0.14 -4.37
CA LYS A 167 12.79 -1.31 -4.52
C LYS A 167 11.70 -1.98 -3.70
N ALA A 168 11.50 -1.55 -2.46
CA ALA A 168 10.39 -2.04 -1.65
C ALA A 168 9.02 -1.82 -2.33
N GLY A 169 8.81 -0.67 -2.98
CA GLY A 169 7.59 -0.42 -3.75
C GLY A 169 7.42 -1.35 -4.95
N LEU A 170 8.52 -1.84 -5.55
CA LEU A 170 8.47 -2.77 -6.67
C LEU A 170 7.94 -4.17 -6.26
N ALA A 171 7.97 -4.54 -4.99
CA ALA A 171 7.31 -5.77 -4.52
C ALA A 171 5.80 -5.72 -4.74
N GLU A 172 5.17 -4.56 -4.50
CA GLU A 172 3.74 -4.34 -4.76
C GLU A 172 3.42 -4.36 -6.25
N VAL A 173 4.32 -3.82 -7.07
CA VAL A 173 4.22 -3.91 -8.54
C VAL A 173 4.29 -5.37 -8.98
N ALA A 174 5.27 -6.14 -8.51
CA ALA A 174 5.42 -7.57 -8.84
C ALA A 174 4.19 -8.37 -8.38
N LYS A 175 3.65 -8.08 -7.18
CA LYS A 175 2.40 -8.69 -6.69
C LYS A 175 1.26 -8.51 -7.70
N CYS A 176 1.06 -7.30 -8.22
CA CYS A 176 0.04 -7.05 -9.25
C CYS A 176 0.26 -7.90 -10.51
N GLY A 177 1.53 -8.12 -10.88
CA GLY A 177 1.91 -9.01 -11.97
C GLY A 177 1.50 -10.46 -11.72
N PHE A 178 1.80 -10.98 -10.54
CA PHE A 178 1.49 -12.37 -10.18
C PHE A 178 -0.02 -12.64 -10.08
N ILE A 179 -0.80 -11.70 -9.53
CA ILE A 179 -2.23 -11.93 -9.29
C ILE A 179 -3.14 -11.60 -10.48
N ALA A 180 -2.74 -10.72 -11.43
CA ALA A 180 -3.70 -10.20 -12.39
C ALA A 180 -3.16 -9.71 -13.73
N ASP A 181 -1.91 -9.27 -13.85
CA ASP A 181 -1.34 -8.71 -15.08
C ASP A 181 0.08 -9.22 -15.35
N PRO A 182 0.23 -10.41 -15.97
CA PRO A 182 1.53 -11.02 -16.24
C PRO A 182 2.49 -10.14 -17.06
N LYS A 183 1.98 -9.16 -17.81
CA LYS A 183 2.83 -8.21 -18.56
C LYS A 183 3.75 -7.41 -17.66
N ILE A 184 3.34 -7.15 -16.42
CA ILE A 184 4.18 -6.51 -15.41
C ILE A 184 5.47 -7.32 -15.18
N LEU A 185 5.35 -8.66 -15.07
CA LEU A 185 6.49 -9.54 -14.84
C LEU A 185 7.47 -9.54 -16.01
N GLU A 186 6.95 -9.50 -17.25
CA GLU A 186 7.79 -9.38 -18.45
C GLU A 186 8.58 -8.07 -18.46
N LEU A 187 7.91 -6.94 -18.14
CA LEU A 187 8.54 -5.62 -18.10
C LEU A 187 9.61 -5.54 -17.01
N ILE A 188 9.38 -6.15 -15.84
CA ILE A 188 10.37 -6.23 -14.76
C ILE A 188 11.59 -7.00 -15.23
N ASN A 189 11.40 -8.17 -15.84
CA ASN A 189 12.49 -9.03 -16.30
C ASN A 189 13.30 -8.43 -17.47
N THR A 190 12.74 -7.50 -18.23
CA THR A 190 13.47 -6.80 -19.30
C THR A 190 14.36 -5.70 -18.71
N ASP A 191 13.78 -4.64 -18.23
CA ASP A 191 14.42 -3.56 -17.46
C ASP A 191 13.33 -2.70 -16.81
N TRP A 192 13.05 -2.94 -15.53
CA TRP A 192 12.01 -2.21 -14.80
C TRP A 192 12.23 -0.69 -14.76
N LYS A 193 13.49 -0.21 -14.84
CA LYS A 193 13.80 1.23 -14.81
C LYS A 193 13.30 1.93 -16.06
N LEU A 194 13.42 1.30 -17.21
CA LEU A 194 12.93 1.83 -18.48
C LEU A 194 11.40 1.82 -18.55
N HIS A 195 10.77 0.86 -17.85
CA HIS A 195 9.32 0.62 -17.91
C HIS A 195 8.57 1.15 -16.68
N LEU A 196 9.20 1.93 -15.80
CA LEU A 196 8.63 2.31 -14.51
C LEU A 196 7.26 3.01 -14.63
N ASP A 197 7.06 3.87 -15.61
CA ASP A 197 5.76 4.56 -15.82
C ASP A 197 4.66 3.58 -16.24
N GLU A 198 4.98 2.62 -17.09
CA GLU A 198 4.05 1.59 -17.50
C GLU A 198 3.74 0.64 -16.33
N LEU A 199 4.74 0.27 -15.54
CA LEU A 199 4.58 -0.55 -14.35
C LEU A 199 3.66 0.10 -13.32
N ILE A 200 3.83 1.40 -13.05
CA ILE A 200 2.94 2.17 -12.18
C ILE A 200 1.51 2.17 -12.71
N THR A 201 1.34 2.51 -14.00
CA THR A 201 0.03 2.58 -14.64
C THR A 201 -0.71 1.23 -14.61
N ARG A 202 -0.01 0.14 -14.92
CA ARG A 202 -0.58 -1.22 -14.89
C ARG A 202 -0.96 -1.64 -13.47
N SER A 203 -0.11 -1.38 -12.49
CA SER A 203 -0.38 -1.72 -11.08
C SER A 203 -1.60 -0.97 -10.54
N ILE A 204 -1.71 0.34 -10.81
CA ILE A 204 -2.88 1.14 -10.47
C ILE A 204 -4.14 0.59 -11.16
N SER A 205 -4.04 0.21 -12.44
CA SER A 205 -5.17 -0.36 -13.19
C SER A 205 -5.64 -1.69 -12.62
N VAL A 206 -4.71 -2.55 -12.18
CA VAL A 206 -5.06 -3.79 -11.46
C VAL A 206 -5.81 -3.46 -10.18
N LYS A 207 -5.26 -2.55 -9.37
CA LYS A 207 -5.88 -2.19 -8.10
C LYS A 207 -7.24 -1.51 -8.28
N ALA A 208 -7.36 -0.58 -9.23
CA ALA A 208 -8.62 0.09 -9.56
C ALA A 208 -9.72 -0.91 -9.93
N ARG A 209 -9.40 -1.89 -10.77
CA ARG A 209 -10.34 -2.96 -11.15
C ARG A 209 -10.78 -3.82 -9.97
N VAL A 210 -9.87 -4.18 -9.08
CA VAL A 210 -10.16 -5.00 -7.90
C VAL A 210 -11.01 -4.22 -6.89
N VAL A 211 -10.63 -2.98 -6.61
CA VAL A 211 -11.37 -2.08 -5.71
C VAL A 211 -12.77 -1.78 -6.25
N GLY A 212 -12.90 -1.58 -7.57
CA GLY A 212 -14.19 -1.32 -8.20
C GLY A 212 -15.17 -2.49 -8.12
N LYS A 213 -14.67 -3.72 -7.96
CA LYS A 213 -15.51 -4.90 -7.75
C LYS A 213 -15.88 -5.10 -6.28
N ASP A 214 -14.99 -4.77 -5.37
CA ASP A 214 -15.15 -5.03 -3.93
C ASP A 214 -14.48 -3.93 -3.10
N PHE A 215 -15.19 -2.82 -2.92
CA PHE A 215 -14.66 -1.67 -2.19
C PHE A 215 -14.36 -1.97 -0.72
N LYS A 216 -15.25 -2.70 -0.05
CA LYS A 216 -15.17 -2.97 1.41
C LYS A 216 -14.38 -4.22 1.79
N GLU A 217 -13.73 -4.89 0.82
CA GLU A 217 -12.93 -6.09 1.07
C GLU A 217 -13.75 -7.25 1.67
N SER A 218 -14.90 -7.51 1.07
CA SER A 218 -15.75 -8.62 1.46
C SER A 218 -15.20 -9.97 0.97
N PHE A 219 -14.74 -10.04 -0.27
CA PHE A 219 -14.28 -11.29 -0.88
C PHE A 219 -13.23 -11.09 -1.99
N ASP A 220 -13.56 -10.37 -3.07
CA ASP A 220 -12.72 -10.28 -4.28
C ASP A 220 -11.44 -9.47 -4.06
N ARG A 221 -11.48 -8.47 -3.18
CA ARG A 221 -10.32 -7.63 -2.85
C ARG A 221 -9.24 -8.37 -2.06
N GLU A 222 -9.56 -9.52 -1.43
CA GLU A 222 -8.60 -10.32 -0.66
C GLU A 222 -7.41 -10.78 -1.51
N ILE A 223 -7.55 -10.89 -2.84
CA ILE A 223 -6.44 -11.25 -3.75
C ILE A 223 -5.25 -10.29 -3.64
N LEU A 224 -5.48 -9.02 -3.27
CA LEU A 224 -4.41 -8.06 -3.01
C LEU A 224 -3.53 -8.42 -1.82
N ASN A 225 -3.99 -9.37 -0.97
CA ASN A 225 -3.22 -9.88 0.17
C ASN A 225 -2.29 -11.07 -0.20
N TYR A 226 -2.06 -11.33 -1.50
CA TYR A 226 -1.06 -12.31 -1.92
C TYR A 226 0.31 -11.96 -1.35
N GLY A 227 0.92 -12.88 -0.61
CA GLY A 227 2.17 -12.66 0.13
C GLY A 227 2.02 -11.92 1.49
N HIS A 228 0.91 -11.25 1.75
CA HIS A 228 0.76 -10.37 2.92
C HIS A 228 0.58 -11.12 4.25
N THR A 229 0.02 -12.32 4.26
CA THR A 229 -0.21 -13.06 5.50
C THR A 229 1.10 -13.29 6.26
N LEU A 230 2.14 -13.80 5.60
CA LEU A 230 3.47 -13.94 6.20
C LEU A 230 4.21 -12.58 6.22
N GLY A 231 4.06 -11.76 5.19
CA GLY A 231 4.71 -10.45 5.09
C GLY A 231 4.42 -9.56 6.30
N HIS A 232 3.17 -9.40 6.70
CA HIS A 232 2.78 -8.61 7.89
C HIS A 232 3.33 -9.22 9.20
N ALA A 233 3.37 -10.56 9.32
CA ALA A 233 3.96 -11.20 10.48
C ALA A 233 5.47 -10.89 10.56
N ILE A 234 6.20 -10.94 9.44
CA ILE A 234 7.62 -10.57 9.36
C ILE A 234 7.82 -9.09 9.70
N GLU A 235 6.99 -8.20 9.17
CA GLU A 235 7.05 -6.77 9.44
C GLU A 235 6.95 -6.48 10.95
N ARG A 236 6.01 -7.12 11.64
CA ARG A 236 5.88 -7.01 13.10
C ARG A 236 7.03 -7.68 13.84
N HIS A 237 7.44 -8.88 13.44
CA HIS A 237 8.52 -9.63 14.08
C HIS A 237 9.88 -8.92 13.95
N SER A 238 10.09 -8.18 12.87
CA SER A 238 11.29 -7.34 12.67
C SER A 238 11.20 -5.99 13.39
N ASN A 239 10.19 -5.75 14.22
CA ASN A 239 9.94 -4.44 14.83
C ASN A 239 9.94 -3.29 13.82
N TYR A 240 9.43 -3.55 12.59
CA TYR A 240 9.37 -2.58 11.50
C TYR A 240 10.74 -2.09 10.98
N GLU A 241 11.81 -2.82 11.24
CA GLU A 241 13.15 -2.56 10.69
C GLU A 241 13.19 -2.82 9.16
N LEU A 242 12.43 -3.84 8.73
CA LEU A 242 12.22 -4.12 7.31
C LEU A 242 11.11 -3.23 6.76
N ARG A 243 11.29 -2.80 5.51
CA ARG A 243 10.24 -2.08 4.78
C ARG A 243 9.09 -3.02 4.44
N HIS A 244 7.88 -2.50 4.40
CA HIS A 244 6.69 -3.28 4.05
C HIS A 244 6.90 -4.16 2.80
N GLY A 245 7.37 -3.58 1.69
CA GLY A 245 7.60 -4.33 0.45
C GLY A 245 8.72 -5.37 0.54
N GLU A 246 9.73 -5.19 1.40
CA GLU A 246 10.73 -6.22 1.68
C GLU A 246 10.08 -7.45 2.34
N CYS A 247 9.17 -7.21 3.28
CA CYS A 247 8.40 -8.27 3.94
C CYS A 247 7.42 -8.95 2.96
N VAL A 248 6.78 -8.16 2.09
CA VAL A 248 5.87 -8.68 1.06
C VAL A 248 6.64 -9.55 0.06
N ALA A 249 7.84 -9.17 -0.36
CA ALA A 249 8.66 -9.98 -1.26
C ALA A 249 8.94 -11.38 -0.69
N ILE A 250 9.32 -11.47 0.58
CA ILE A 250 9.51 -12.75 1.27
C ILE A 250 8.18 -13.53 1.32
N GLY A 251 7.10 -12.85 1.66
CA GLY A 251 5.76 -13.43 1.70
C GLY A 251 5.27 -13.94 0.33
N LEU A 252 5.66 -13.29 -0.78
CA LEU A 252 5.33 -13.73 -2.13
C LEU A 252 6.00 -15.07 -2.47
N ILE A 253 7.26 -15.28 -2.07
CA ILE A 253 7.94 -16.58 -2.23
C ILE A 253 7.23 -17.66 -1.41
N TYR A 254 6.88 -17.35 -0.18
CA TYR A 254 6.14 -18.27 0.67
C TYR A 254 4.77 -18.62 0.08
N ALA A 255 4.03 -17.64 -0.40
CA ALA A 255 2.73 -17.84 -1.04
C ALA A 255 2.85 -18.65 -2.34
N ALA A 256 3.92 -18.48 -3.12
CA ALA A 256 4.20 -19.27 -4.32
C ALA A 256 4.48 -20.74 -3.96
N ALA A 257 5.25 -21.01 -2.92
CA ALA A 257 5.51 -22.38 -2.44
C ALA A 257 4.25 -23.05 -1.88
N LEU A 258 3.40 -22.30 -1.16
CA LEU A 258 2.08 -22.78 -0.76
C LEU A 258 1.20 -23.09 -1.98
N SER A 259 1.27 -22.23 -3.02
CA SER A 259 0.50 -22.42 -4.25
C SER A 259 0.92 -23.68 -5.00
N GLU A 260 2.22 -23.98 -5.06
CA GLU A 260 2.74 -25.21 -5.64
C GLU A 260 2.21 -26.45 -4.89
N ARG A 261 2.30 -26.42 -3.56
CA ARG A 261 1.93 -27.57 -2.72
C ARG A 261 0.44 -27.86 -2.67
N PHE A 262 -0.41 -26.81 -2.71
CA PHE A 262 -1.84 -26.93 -2.39
C PHE A 262 -2.79 -26.48 -3.53
N SER A 263 -2.30 -25.71 -4.51
CA SER A 263 -3.18 -25.06 -5.47
C SER A 263 -2.82 -25.36 -6.94
N GLY A 264 -1.75 -26.12 -7.19
CA GLY A 264 -1.37 -26.57 -8.53
C GLY A 264 -0.49 -25.59 -9.34
N LEU A 265 0.06 -24.55 -8.70
CA LEU A 265 1.06 -23.70 -9.34
C LEU A 265 2.26 -24.54 -9.78
N SER A 266 2.74 -24.35 -11.00
CA SER A 266 3.86 -25.15 -11.50
C SER A 266 5.19 -24.69 -10.88
N ALA A 267 6.16 -25.63 -10.76
CA ALA A 267 7.53 -25.33 -10.30
C ALA A 267 8.21 -24.23 -11.14
N LYS A 268 7.90 -24.17 -12.43
CA LYS A 268 8.39 -23.10 -13.31
C LYS A 268 7.87 -21.72 -12.88
N GLU A 269 6.61 -21.64 -12.49
CA GLU A 269 6.03 -20.38 -12.01
C GLU A 269 6.56 -19.99 -10.63
N VAL A 270 6.85 -20.96 -9.74
CA VAL A 270 7.56 -20.70 -8.48
C VAL A 270 8.97 -20.15 -8.74
N THR A 271 9.71 -20.73 -9.68
CA THR A 271 11.02 -20.21 -10.10
C THR A 271 10.91 -18.80 -10.66
N LEU A 272 9.84 -18.48 -11.41
CA LEU A 272 9.59 -17.13 -11.92
C LEU A 272 9.42 -16.13 -10.77
N HIS A 273 8.73 -16.46 -9.67
CA HIS A 273 8.63 -15.58 -8.51
C HIS A 273 10.01 -15.21 -7.96
N ARG A 274 10.90 -16.19 -7.78
CA ARG A 274 12.26 -15.93 -7.32
C ARG A 274 13.03 -15.04 -8.28
N SER A 275 13.05 -15.40 -9.57
CA SER A 275 13.82 -14.65 -10.56
C SER A 275 13.36 -13.20 -10.68
N VAL A 276 12.05 -12.93 -10.60
CA VAL A 276 11.50 -11.58 -10.62
C VAL A 276 11.94 -10.79 -9.38
N LEU A 277 11.81 -11.34 -8.19
CA LEU A 277 12.16 -10.63 -6.95
C LEU A 277 13.67 -10.44 -6.81
N ASP A 278 14.46 -11.42 -7.21
CA ASP A 278 15.93 -11.33 -7.24
C ASP A 278 16.41 -10.25 -8.24
N SER A 279 15.77 -10.13 -9.41
CA SER A 279 16.08 -9.07 -10.38
C SER A 279 15.80 -7.66 -9.86
N LEU A 280 14.87 -7.53 -8.91
CA LEU A 280 14.58 -6.29 -8.19
C LEU A 280 15.53 -6.03 -7.02
N GLY A 281 16.40 -7.01 -6.68
CA GLY A 281 17.30 -6.95 -5.54
C GLY A 281 16.57 -7.02 -4.19
N LEU A 282 15.43 -7.71 -4.14
CA LEU A 282 14.64 -7.93 -2.92
C LEU A 282 15.03 -9.25 -2.26
N SER A 283 15.17 -9.26 -0.93
CA SER A 283 15.41 -10.49 -0.19
C SER A 283 14.19 -11.42 -0.29
N THR A 284 14.48 -12.71 -0.47
CA THR A 284 13.49 -13.78 -0.56
C THR A 284 13.56 -14.78 0.59
N SER A 285 14.32 -14.44 1.65
CA SER A 285 14.52 -15.27 2.84
C SER A 285 14.38 -14.46 4.12
N TYR A 286 14.13 -15.16 5.22
CA TYR A 286 14.05 -14.60 6.57
C TYR A 286 14.70 -15.55 7.58
N ARG A 287 14.75 -15.16 8.86
CA ARG A 287 15.46 -15.85 9.93
C ARG A 287 15.02 -17.30 10.11
N ALA A 288 15.95 -18.23 10.15
CA ALA A 288 15.71 -19.60 10.58
C ALA A 288 15.17 -19.62 12.02
N GLY A 289 14.29 -20.59 12.33
CA GLY A 289 13.71 -20.76 13.66
C GLY A 289 12.68 -19.70 14.08
N ALA A 290 12.33 -18.73 13.24
CA ALA A 290 11.35 -17.70 13.57
C ALA A 290 9.88 -18.18 13.44
N TRP A 291 9.64 -19.39 12.92
CA TRP A 291 8.30 -19.85 12.57
C TRP A 291 7.27 -19.70 13.67
N ASP A 292 7.56 -20.20 14.87
CA ASP A 292 6.55 -20.25 15.93
C ASP A 292 6.06 -18.84 16.32
N SER A 293 6.99 -17.86 16.40
CA SER A 293 6.65 -16.46 16.64
C SER A 293 5.86 -15.84 15.47
N LEU A 294 6.24 -16.15 14.23
CA LEU A 294 5.54 -15.65 13.03
C LEU A 294 4.14 -16.27 12.93
N TYR A 295 3.98 -17.54 13.27
CA TYR A 295 2.69 -18.21 13.26
C TYR A 295 1.72 -17.58 14.27
N GLU A 296 2.18 -17.29 15.48
CA GLU A 296 1.37 -16.56 16.46
C GLU A 296 0.95 -15.17 15.96
N LEU A 297 1.85 -14.45 15.29
CA LEU A 297 1.54 -13.13 14.72
C LEU A 297 0.52 -13.22 13.59
N MET A 298 0.62 -14.24 12.72
CA MET A 298 -0.38 -14.50 11.67
C MET A 298 -1.77 -14.79 12.24
N LEU A 299 -1.85 -15.53 13.35
CA LEU A 299 -3.12 -15.81 14.04
C LEU A 299 -3.72 -14.55 14.69
N ARG A 300 -2.87 -13.67 15.26
CA ARG A 300 -3.33 -12.42 15.91
C ARG A 300 -3.88 -11.41 14.91
N ASP A 301 -3.29 -11.31 13.72
CA ASP A 301 -3.76 -10.40 12.67
C ASP A 301 -5.18 -10.75 12.18
N LYS A 302 -5.60 -11.97 12.41
CA LYS A 302 -6.89 -12.53 11.97
C LYS A 302 -7.90 -12.74 13.12
N LYS A 303 -7.77 -12.06 14.25
CA LYS A 303 -8.68 -12.17 15.42
C LYS A 303 -10.19 -12.05 15.12
N ASN A 304 -10.55 -11.50 13.97
CA ASN A 304 -11.95 -11.43 13.52
C ASN A 304 -12.38 -12.58 12.60
N ARG A 305 -11.48 -13.56 12.34
CA ARG A 305 -11.77 -14.75 11.52
C ARG A 305 -11.26 -15.98 12.25
N SER A 306 -12.08 -17.02 12.38
CA SER A 306 -11.77 -18.25 13.09
C SER A 306 -10.69 -19.13 12.44
N THR A 307 -10.15 -18.74 11.27
CA THR A 307 -9.34 -19.63 10.44
C THR A 307 -8.18 -18.91 9.75
N LEU A 308 -7.00 -19.55 9.71
CA LEU A 308 -5.85 -19.07 8.94
C LEU A 308 -6.10 -19.24 7.44
N ARG A 309 -5.94 -18.15 6.68
CA ARG A 309 -6.13 -18.12 5.23
C ARG A 309 -4.92 -17.56 4.54
N PHE A 310 -4.63 -18.09 3.36
CA PHE A 310 -3.65 -17.54 2.43
C PHE A 310 -4.29 -17.32 1.07
N VAL A 311 -3.90 -16.25 0.42
CA VAL A 311 -4.11 -16.14 -1.02
C VAL A 311 -3.03 -16.98 -1.69
N THR A 312 -3.42 -17.83 -2.62
CA THR A 312 -2.55 -18.69 -3.42
C THR A 312 -2.90 -18.53 -4.90
N LEU A 313 -2.15 -19.15 -5.80
CA LEU A 313 -2.38 -19.11 -7.23
C LEU A 313 -2.53 -20.53 -7.79
N THR A 314 -3.49 -20.73 -8.69
CA THR A 314 -3.57 -21.94 -9.53
C THR A 314 -2.66 -21.83 -10.77
N SER A 315 -2.43 -20.63 -11.24
CA SER A 315 -1.43 -20.21 -12.24
C SER A 315 -1.23 -18.69 -12.12
N ILE A 316 -0.19 -18.14 -12.74
CA ILE A 316 0.00 -16.68 -12.80
C ILE A 316 -1.28 -16.01 -13.33
N GLY A 317 -1.75 -14.97 -12.63
CA GLY A 317 -2.98 -14.24 -12.95
C GLY A 317 -4.28 -14.91 -12.47
N LYS A 318 -4.21 -16.07 -11.83
CA LYS A 318 -5.40 -16.81 -11.35
C LYS A 318 -5.32 -17.06 -9.83
N PRO A 319 -5.63 -16.06 -9.02
CA PRO A 319 -5.63 -16.19 -7.56
C PRO A 319 -6.79 -17.07 -7.08
N THR A 320 -6.51 -17.80 -5.99
CA THR A 320 -7.46 -18.62 -5.24
C THR A 320 -7.19 -18.51 -3.76
N ARG A 321 -7.94 -19.24 -2.93
CA ARG A 321 -7.78 -19.25 -1.49
C ARG A 321 -7.35 -20.63 -1.01
N LEU A 322 -6.49 -20.61 0.00
CA LEU A 322 -6.14 -21.76 0.80
C LEU A 322 -6.63 -21.50 2.23
N GLU A 323 -7.57 -22.32 2.69
CA GLU A 323 -8.15 -22.20 4.01
C GLU A 323 -7.72 -23.38 4.88
N ASN A 324 -7.31 -23.09 6.11
CA ASN A 324 -6.94 -24.09 7.12
C ASN A 324 -5.93 -25.14 6.63
N PRO A 325 -4.80 -24.77 6.02
CA PRO A 325 -3.76 -25.75 5.74
C PRO A 325 -3.23 -26.35 7.05
N SER A 326 -2.70 -27.59 7.01
CA SER A 326 -2.09 -28.16 8.21
C SER A 326 -0.90 -27.32 8.68
N VAL A 327 -0.77 -27.13 10.00
CA VAL A 327 0.29 -26.30 10.60
C VAL A 327 1.66 -26.86 10.26
N GLU A 328 1.79 -28.18 10.28
CA GLU A 328 3.03 -28.89 9.96
C GLU A 328 3.47 -28.62 8.53
N ALA A 329 2.55 -28.68 7.57
CA ALA A 329 2.89 -28.46 6.16
C ALA A 329 3.30 -27.00 5.87
N VAL A 330 2.63 -26.01 6.47
CA VAL A 330 3.01 -24.60 6.28
C VAL A 330 4.32 -24.27 7.01
N LYS A 331 4.61 -24.94 8.14
CA LYS A 331 5.90 -24.85 8.84
C LYS A 331 7.04 -25.42 8.00
N GLU A 332 6.87 -26.62 7.47
CA GLU A 332 7.85 -27.28 6.59
C GLU A 332 8.21 -26.39 5.39
N ILE A 333 7.19 -25.78 4.74
CA ILE A 333 7.41 -24.87 3.62
C ILE A 333 8.20 -23.63 4.06
N TYR A 334 7.91 -23.05 5.22
CA TYR A 334 8.67 -21.94 5.75
C TYR A 334 10.14 -22.31 5.97
N GLU A 335 10.40 -23.41 6.67
CA GLU A 335 11.76 -23.85 6.99
C GLU A 335 12.56 -24.17 5.73
N ARG A 336 11.94 -24.76 4.71
CA ARG A 336 12.59 -25.11 3.45
C ARG A 336 12.87 -23.89 2.57
N GLU A 337 11.90 -22.98 2.42
CA GLU A 337 11.90 -21.96 1.39
C GLU A 337 12.34 -20.59 1.89
N ILE A 338 12.09 -20.27 3.17
CA ILE A 338 12.21 -18.94 3.74
C ILE A 338 13.27 -18.89 4.85
N GLY A 339 13.25 -19.85 5.76
CA GLY A 339 14.06 -19.89 6.98
C GLY A 339 15.54 -20.22 6.70
N ARG A 340 16.34 -19.20 6.38
CA ARG A 340 17.78 -19.35 6.06
C ARG A 340 18.62 -18.42 6.90
#